data_797d83f980cda402fe337a8f3896dfcf
#
_entry.id   797d83f980cda402fe337a8f3896dfcf
#
_cell.length_a   1.000
_cell.length_b   1.000
_cell.length_c   1.000
_cell.angle_alpha   90.00
_cell.angle_beta   90.00
_cell.angle_gamma   90.00
#
_symmetry.space_group_name_H-M   'P 1'
#
loop_
_entity.id
_entity.type
_entity.pdbx_description
1 polymer ?
#
loop_
_entity_poly.entity_id
_entity_poly.type
_entity_poly.pdbx_seq_one_letter_code
_entity_poly.pdbx_strand_id
1 'polypeptide(L)'
;DFTKRMGVIRFRKRDDRESDGQVKGGWGPPVALLYRSGPSSAMHIGKSVEQLADWLVSFDPSYLLAYPSIMNPLMDAVAARGGRPPSLEEVRLISEPVDPELQSRLATEWQVRCTDLYSANEVGYIAFRCREQGALHVQSESLLVEVLDDAGQPCAPGATGRVVVTSLHNLATPLLRYEIGDYAEVGAPCACG
;
A
#
# COMPACT_ATOMS: atom_id res chain seq x y z
N ASP A 1 11.42 8.41 -6.48
CA ASP A 1 11.47 9.55 -7.40
C ASP A 1 10.05 9.95 -7.80
N PHE A 2 9.62 11.16 -7.44
CA PHE A 2 8.26 11.64 -7.71
C PHE A 2 8.02 12.01 -9.19
N THR A 3 9.03 12.08 -10.03
CA THR A 3 8.86 12.42 -11.45
C THR A 3 8.39 11.26 -12.31
N LYS A 4 8.38 10.04 -11.75
CA LYS A 4 8.02 8.80 -12.43
C LYS A 4 6.49 8.60 -12.49
N ARG A 5 6.04 7.66 -13.34
CA ARG A 5 4.63 7.33 -13.51
C ARG A 5 4.09 6.53 -12.34
N MET A 6 2.88 6.87 -11.88
CA MET A 6 2.17 6.17 -10.80
C MET A 6 0.89 5.53 -11.32
N GLY A 7 0.82 4.22 -11.30
CA GLY A 7 -0.40 3.45 -11.53
C GLY A 7 -1.11 3.13 -10.22
N VAL A 8 -2.44 3.18 -10.19
CA VAL A 8 -3.23 2.89 -9.00
C VAL A 8 -4.41 1.98 -9.36
N ILE A 9 -4.51 0.81 -8.74
CA ILE A 9 -5.68 -0.06 -8.80
C ILE A 9 -6.29 -0.09 -7.41
N ARG A 10 -7.49 0.53 -7.27
CA ARG A 10 -8.17 0.59 -5.98
C ARG A 10 -9.68 0.69 -6.14
N PHE A 11 -10.41 0.53 -5.03
CA PHE A 11 -11.81 0.91 -5.00
C PHE A 11 -11.95 2.41 -5.27
N ARG A 12 -12.90 2.77 -6.15
CA ARG A 12 -13.21 4.17 -6.51
C ARG A 12 -14.71 4.38 -6.44
N LYS A 13 -15.13 5.54 -5.94
CA LYS A 13 -16.54 5.92 -5.92
C LYS A 13 -17.08 6.00 -7.36
N ARG A 14 -18.40 5.91 -7.52
CA ARG A 14 -19.06 5.88 -8.85
C ARG A 14 -18.67 7.07 -9.71
N ASP A 15 -18.69 8.26 -9.13
CA ASP A 15 -18.38 9.52 -9.84
C ASP A 15 -16.90 9.59 -10.30
N ASP A 16 -16.01 8.90 -9.59
CA ASP A 16 -14.59 8.85 -9.97
C ASP A 16 -14.31 7.87 -11.12
N ARG A 17 -15.22 6.92 -11.39
CA ARG A 17 -14.99 5.84 -12.37
C ARG A 17 -15.02 6.34 -13.82
N GLU A 18 -15.65 7.49 -14.11
CA GLU A 18 -15.64 8.11 -15.43
C GLU A 18 -14.23 8.48 -15.88
N SER A 19 -13.31 8.65 -14.93
CA SER A 19 -11.89 8.93 -15.20
C SER A 19 -10.98 7.70 -15.12
N ASP A 20 -11.56 6.47 -15.13
CA ASP A 20 -10.75 5.23 -15.12
C ASP A 20 -9.84 5.18 -16.34
N GLY A 21 -8.55 4.93 -16.09
CA GLY A 21 -7.51 4.85 -17.13
C GLY A 21 -7.04 6.20 -17.68
N GLN A 22 -7.70 7.31 -17.34
CA GLN A 22 -7.25 8.63 -17.79
C GLN A 22 -5.90 9.00 -17.13
N VAL A 23 -5.00 9.55 -17.94
CA VAL A 23 -3.71 10.02 -17.46
C VAL A 23 -3.84 11.45 -16.94
N LYS A 24 -3.45 11.65 -15.69
CA LYS A 24 -3.36 12.96 -15.02
C LYS A 24 -1.93 13.46 -15.01
N GLY A 25 -1.71 14.76 -15.04
CA GLY A 25 -0.39 15.39 -15.08
C GLY A 25 0.39 15.33 -13.78
N GLY A 26 -0.13 14.69 -12.73
CA GLY A 26 0.52 14.56 -11.42
C GLY A 26 -0.11 13.49 -10.56
N TRP A 27 0.57 13.14 -9.43
CA TRP A 27 0.10 12.13 -8.48
C TRP A 27 -1.07 12.60 -7.60
N GLY A 28 -1.38 13.91 -7.64
CA GLY A 28 -2.40 14.53 -6.80
C GLY A 28 -1.90 14.89 -5.39
N PRO A 29 -2.79 15.48 -4.56
CA PRO A 29 -2.47 15.79 -3.16
C PRO A 29 -2.19 14.50 -2.34
N PRO A 30 -1.32 14.58 -1.30
CA PRO A 30 -0.58 15.77 -0.87
C PRO A 30 0.70 16.07 -1.69
N VAL A 31 1.18 15.11 -2.49
CA VAL A 31 2.45 15.22 -3.22
C VAL A 31 2.47 16.46 -4.14
N ALA A 32 1.39 16.67 -4.88
CA ALA A 32 1.28 17.79 -5.82
C ALA A 32 1.26 19.18 -5.16
N LEU A 33 1.09 19.27 -3.84
CA LEU A 33 1.16 20.52 -3.09
C LEU A 33 2.61 20.95 -2.82
N LEU A 34 3.52 19.98 -2.76
CA LEU A 34 4.91 20.19 -2.35
C LEU A 34 5.90 19.96 -3.49
N TYR A 35 5.56 19.09 -4.43
CA TYR A 35 6.46 18.64 -5.48
C TYR A 35 5.77 18.56 -6.84
N ARG A 36 6.52 18.83 -7.91
CA ARG A 36 6.10 18.41 -9.25
C ARG A 36 6.26 16.92 -9.35
N SER A 37 5.17 16.22 -9.65
CA SER A 37 5.18 14.77 -9.81
C SER A 37 4.88 14.35 -11.25
N GLY A 38 5.32 13.15 -11.60
CA GLY A 38 5.09 12.56 -12.90
C GLY A 38 3.62 12.19 -13.14
N PRO A 39 3.28 11.70 -14.33
CA PRO A 39 1.92 11.31 -14.66
C PRO A 39 1.38 10.22 -13.73
N SER A 40 0.08 10.25 -13.47
CA SER A 40 -0.63 9.18 -12.78
C SER A 40 -1.87 8.74 -13.54
N SER A 41 -2.22 7.47 -13.37
CA SER A 41 -3.47 6.90 -13.87
C SER A 41 -4.04 5.92 -12.86
N ALA A 42 -5.37 5.85 -12.77
CA ALA A 42 -6.03 4.99 -11.80
C ALA A 42 -7.15 4.19 -12.45
N MET A 43 -7.28 2.93 -12.01
CA MET A 43 -8.34 2.01 -12.41
C MET A 43 -9.15 1.54 -11.20
N HIS A 44 -10.43 1.33 -11.40
CA HIS A 44 -11.29 0.71 -10.39
C HIS A 44 -11.01 -0.80 -10.31
N ILE A 45 -10.85 -1.34 -9.08
CA ILE A 45 -10.60 -2.76 -8.83
C ILE A 45 -11.65 -3.71 -9.42
N GLY A 46 -12.88 -3.26 -9.61
CA GLY A 46 -13.99 -4.04 -10.20
C GLY A 46 -13.95 -4.15 -11.74
N LYS A 47 -12.91 -3.68 -12.39
CA LYS A 47 -12.67 -3.97 -13.81
C LYS A 47 -12.23 -5.42 -13.98
N SER A 48 -12.43 -6.00 -15.18
CA SER A 48 -11.90 -7.34 -15.43
C SER A 48 -10.37 -7.36 -15.37
N VAL A 49 -9.81 -8.52 -15.07
CA VAL A 49 -8.35 -8.70 -14.98
C VAL A 49 -7.69 -8.34 -16.31
N GLU A 50 -8.32 -8.68 -17.43
CA GLU A 50 -7.86 -8.37 -18.78
C GLU A 50 -7.81 -6.85 -19.02
N GLN A 51 -8.85 -6.11 -18.61
CA GLN A 51 -8.88 -4.65 -18.71
C GLN A 51 -7.78 -4.00 -17.85
N LEU A 52 -7.56 -4.53 -16.64
CA LEU A 52 -6.49 -4.04 -15.76
C LEU A 52 -5.11 -4.35 -16.36
N ALA A 53 -4.93 -5.52 -16.97
CA ALA A 53 -3.66 -5.91 -17.60
C ALA A 53 -3.39 -5.06 -18.86
N ASP A 54 -4.39 -4.84 -19.72
CA ASP A 54 -4.25 -3.99 -20.92
C ASP A 54 -3.87 -2.57 -20.52
N TRP A 55 -4.54 -2.01 -19.50
CA TRP A 55 -4.21 -0.70 -18.96
C TRP A 55 -2.80 -0.65 -18.38
N LEU A 56 -2.42 -1.65 -17.57
CA LEU A 56 -1.12 -1.67 -16.92
C LEU A 56 0.03 -1.72 -17.93
N VAL A 57 -0.09 -2.54 -18.96
CA VAL A 57 0.90 -2.65 -20.04
C VAL A 57 0.95 -1.36 -20.87
N SER A 58 -0.20 -0.78 -21.22
CA SER A 58 -0.25 0.43 -22.07
C SER A 58 0.19 1.69 -21.30
N PHE A 59 -0.12 1.82 -20.02
CA PHE A 59 0.29 2.96 -19.21
C PHE A 59 1.76 2.89 -18.80
N ASP A 60 2.31 1.68 -18.63
CA ASP A 60 3.69 1.42 -18.25
C ASP A 60 4.16 2.25 -17.04
N PRO A 61 3.58 2.05 -15.83
CA PRO A 61 3.95 2.81 -14.65
C PRO A 61 5.28 2.33 -14.07
N SER A 62 6.00 3.24 -13.40
CA SER A 62 7.17 2.87 -12.58
C SER A 62 6.79 2.39 -11.18
N TYR A 63 5.66 2.86 -10.67
CA TYR A 63 5.09 2.47 -9.38
C TYR A 63 3.65 2.02 -9.56
N LEU A 64 3.30 0.88 -9.00
CA LEU A 64 1.93 0.38 -8.96
C LEU A 64 1.45 0.28 -7.52
N LEU A 65 0.37 0.96 -7.18
CA LEU A 65 -0.37 0.78 -5.93
C LEU A 65 -1.57 -0.13 -6.19
N ALA A 66 -1.68 -1.25 -5.47
CA ALA A 66 -2.75 -2.22 -5.66
C ALA A 66 -3.08 -2.99 -4.38
N TYR A 67 -4.16 -3.78 -4.42
CA TYR A 67 -4.47 -4.76 -3.38
C TYR A 67 -3.76 -6.08 -3.66
N PRO A 68 -3.28 -6.81 -2.63
CA PRO A 68 -2.70 -8.15 -2.78
C PRO A 68 -3.58 -9.12 -3.56
N SER A 69 -4.88 -9.13 -3.29
CA SER A 69 -5.83 -10.09 -3.88
C SER A 69 -5.93 -10.05 -5.41
N ILE A 70 -5.66 -8.88 -6.04
CA ILE A 70 -5.70 -8.78 -7.51
C ILE A 70 -4.37 -9.15 -8.17
N MET A 71 -3.27 -9.21 -7.41
CA MET A 71 -1.94 -9.27 -8.03
C MET A 71 -1.67 -10.58 -8.76
N ASN A 72 -1.98 -11.74 -8.16
CA ASN A 72 -1.73 -13.04 -8.82
C ASN A 72 -2.44 -13.14 -10.17
N PRO A 73 -3.77 -12.96 -10.29
CA PRO A 73 -4.44 -13.00 -11.58
C PRO A 73 -3.95 -11.90 -12.55
N LEU A 74 -3.58 -10.73 -12.04
CA LEU A 74 -3.04 -9.65 -12.87
C LEU A 74 -1.66 -10.03 -13.44
N MET A 75 -0.79 -10.65 -12.65
CA MET A 75 0.52 -11.12 -13.11
C MET A 75 0.38 -12.15 -14.23
N ASP A 76 -0.55 -13.10 -14.07
CA ASP A 76 -0.83 -14.14 -15.08
C ASP A 76 -1.36 -13.52 -16.38
N ALA A 77 -2.29 -12.58 -16.29
CA ALA A 77 -2.85 -11.89 -17.45
C ALA A 77 -1.82 -11.01 -18.17
N VAL A 78 -0.92 -10.37 -17.44
CA VAL A 78 0.18 -9.56 -17.98
C VAL A 78 1.24 -10.44 -18.63
N ALA A 79 1.54 -11.62 -18.08
CA ALA A 79 2.45 -12.58 -18.70
C ALA A 79 1.97 -12.99 -20.11
N ALA A 80 0.66 -13.20 -20.30
CA ALA A 80 0.05 -13.49 -21.60
C ALA A 80 0.17 -12.32 -22.62
N ARG A 81 0.55 -11.12 -22.17
CA ARG A 81 0.73 -9.89 -22.99
C ARG A 81 2.20 -9.53 -23.25
N GLY A 82 3.11 -10.45 -23.00
CA GLY A 82 4.54 -10.23 -23.22
C GLY A 82 5.35 -9.88 -21.97
N GLY A 83 4.72 -10.01 -20.81
CA GLY A 83 5.37 -9.82 -19.51
C GLY A 83 5.12 -8.46 -18.86
N ARG A 84 5.77 -8.24 -17.72
CA ARG A 84 5.58 -7.04 -16.92
C ARG A 84 5.87 -5.75 -17.68
N PRO A 85 5.25 -4.60 -17.31
CA PRO A 85 5.62 -3.30 -17.84
C PRO A 85 7.13 -3.04 -17.64
N PRO A 86 7.87 -2.62 -18.68
CA PRO A 86 9.33 -2.48 -18.61
C PRO A 86 9.78 -1.40 -17.60
N SER A 87 8.98 -0.36 -17.40
CA SER A 87 9.28 0.73 -16.46
C SER A 87 8.96 0.41 -15.00
N LEU A 88 8.29 -0.73 -14.72
CA LEU A 88 7.83 -1.05 -13.37
C LEU A 88 8.98 -1.42 -12.44
N GLU A 89 9.15 -0.67 -11.37
CA GLU A 89 10.22 -0.82 -10.38
C GLU A 89 9.72 -1.28 -9.02
N GLU A 90 8.47 -0.91 -8.68
CA GLU A 90 7.93 -1.17 -7.35
C GLU A 90 6.42 -1.38 -7.38
N VAL A 91 5.97 -2.43 -6.70
CA VAL A 91 4.56 -2.67 -6.37
C VAL A 91 4.35 -2.36 -4.90
N ARG A 92 3.42 -1.47 -4.61
CA ARG A 92 2.99 -1.07 -3.26
C ARG A 92 1.65 -1.72 -2.97
N LEU A 93 1.63 -2.56 -1.96
CA LEU A 93 0.44 -3.31 -1.56
C LEU A 93 -0.20 -2.68 -0.34
N ILE A 94 -1.53 -2.57 -0.36
CA ILE A 94 -2.32 -1.89 0.68
C ILE A 94 -3.54 -2.71 1.08
N SER A 95 -4.04 -2.44 2.29
CA SER A 95 -5.38 -2.83 2.79
C SER A 95 -5.63 -4.32 2.99
N GLU A 96 -4.71 -5.19 2.66
CA GLU A 96 -4.83 -6.63 2.83
C GLU A 96 -3.48 -7.21 3.26
N PRO A 97 -3.43 -8.31 4.02
CA PRO A 97 -2.19 -9.01 4.31
C PRO A 97 -1.49 -9.47 3.02
N VAL A 98 -0.18 -9.33 2.99
CA VAL A 98 0.63 -9.74 1.83
C VAL A 98 1.16 -11.15 2.06
N ASP A 99 0.74 -12.09 1.19
CA ASP A 99 1.23 -13.45 1.20
C ASP A 99 2.73 -13.50 0.83
N PRO A 100 3.58 -14.25 1.59
CA PRO A 100 4.97 -14.47 1.23
C PRO A 100 5.18 -15.05 -0.18
N GLU A 101 4.25 -15.88 -0.66
CA GLU A 101 4.31 -16.40 -2.03
C GLU A 101 4.17 -15.28 -3.06
N LEU A 102 3.21 -14.36 -2.89
CA LEU A 102 3.07 -13.18 -3.74
C LEU A 102 4.35 -12.31 -3.72
N GLN A 103 4.95 -12.10 -2.56
CA GLN A 103 6.21 -11.36 -2.47
C GLN A 103 7.32 -12.05 -3.27
N SER A 104 7.41 -13.38 -3.16
CA SER A 104 8.37 -14.19 -3.92
C SER A 104 8.12 -14.09 -5.43
N ARG A 105 6.88 -14.19 -5.89
CA ARG A 105 6.51 -14.04 -7.29
C ARG A 105 6.88 -12.67 -7.85
N LEU A 106 6.58 -11.58 -7.12
CA LEU A 106 6.96 -10.22 -7.53
C LEU A 106 8.48 -10.05 -7.66
N ALA A 107 9.24 -10.66 -6.74
CA ALA A 107 10.70 -10.59 -6.78
C ALA A 107 11.31 -11.44 -7.90
N THR A 108 10.78 -12.65 -8.17
CA THR A 108 11.38 -13.60 -9.13
C THR A 108 10.87 -13.41 -10.54
N GLU A 109 9.54 -13.29 -10.74
CA GLU A 109 8.94 -13.19 -12.07
C GLU A 109 8.98 -11.76 -12.61
N TRP A 110 8.63 -10.78 -11.78
CA TRP A 110 8.61 -9.38 -12.20
C TRP A 110 9.91 -8.62 -11.89
N GLN A 111 10.74 -9.13 -10.99
CA GLN A 111 11.98 -8.49 -10.55
C GLN A 111 11.78 -7.06 -10.07
N VAL A 112 10.68 -6.82 -9.35
CA VAL A 112 10.31 -5.53 -8.78
C VAL A 112 10.35 -5.57 -7.26
N ARG A 113 10.49 -4.41 -6.64
CA ARG A 113 10.31 -4.29 -5.19
C ARG A 113 8.84 -4.46 -4.81
N CYS A 114 8.60 -5.21 -3.75
CA CYS A 114 7.31 -5.26 -3.06
C CYS A 114 7.40 -4.44 -1.78
N THR A 115 6.55 -3.42 -1.65
CA THR A 115 6.41 -2.63 -0.43
C THR A 115 5.03 -2.86 0.14
N ASP A 116 4.99 -3.41 1.36
CA ASP A 116 3.76 -3.63 2.11
C ASP A 116 3.50 -2.41 2.99
N LEU A 117 2.29 -1.87 2.91
CA LEU A 117 1.86 -0.65 3.58
C LEU A 117 0.66 -0.96 4.49
N TYR A 118 0.86 -0.85 5.79
CA TYR A 118 -0.25 -0.92 6.74
C TYR A 118 -0.87 0.46 6.89
N SER A 119 -2.17 0.54 6.64
CA SER A 119 -2.92 1.80 6.69
C SER A 119 -4.39 1.57 7.08
N ALA A 120 -5.00 2.57 7.72
CA ALA A 120 -6.43 2.61 7.97
C ALA A 120 -7.01 3.94 7.47
N ASN A 121 -8.29 3.94 7.07
CA ASN A 121 -8.94 5.15 6.56
C ASN A 121 -8.98 6.29 7.58
N GLU A 122 -9.03 5.94 8.85
CA GLU A 122 -9.16 6.84 10.00
C GLU A 122 -7.90 7.66 10.25
N VAL A 123 -6.73 7.06 10.03
CA VAL A 123 -5.42 7.63 10.40
C VAL A 123 -4.40 7.69 9.28
N GLY A 124 -4.71 7.13 8.11
CA GLY A 124 -3.77 7.06 7.00
C GLY A 124 -2.74 5.93 7.17
N TYR A 125 -1.49 6.19 6.80
CA TYR A 125 -0.42 5.19 6.89
C TYR A 125 0.01 4.99 8.34
N ILE A 126 -0.04 3.73 8.80
CA ILE A 126 0.32 3.31 10.17
C ILE A 126 1.74 2.80 10.22
N ALA A 127 2.11 1.90 9.29
CA ALA A 127 3.43 1.32 9.26
C ALA A 127 3.88 0.94 7.84
N PHE A 128 5.20 0.87 7.65
CA PHE A 128 5.83 0.44 6.41
C PHE A 128 6.76 -0.74 6.67
N ARG A 129 6.81 -1.67 5.73
CA ARG A 129 7.70 -2.83 5.83
C ARG A 129 9.17 -2.40 5.75
N CYS A 130 9.95 -2.82 6.74
CA CYS A 130 11.40 -2.65 6.76
C CYS A 130 12.06 -3.40 5.59
N ARG A 131 13.01 -2.73 4.94
CA ARG A 131 13.74 -3.30 3.80
C ARG A 131 14.73 -4.39 4.23
N GLU A 132 15.24 -4.33 5.46
CA GLU A 132 16.28 -5.22 5.95
C GLU A 132 15.73 -6.49 6.57
N GLN A 133 14.70 -6.39 7.41
CA GLN A 133 14.18 -7.52 8.18
C GLN A 133 12.71 -7.85 7.93
N GLY A 134 12.03 -7.09 7.08
CA GLY A 134 10.65 -7.35 6.73
C GLY A 134 9.61 -7.05 7.83
N ALA A 135 10.01 -6.56 9.00
CA ALA A 135 9.10 -6.09 10.03
C ALA A 135 8.39 -4.81 9.60
N LEU A 136 7.19 -4.55 10.14
CA LEU A 136 6.48 -3.30 9.93
C LEU A 136 6.96 -2.25 10.94
N HIS A 137 7.47 -1.12 10.46
CA HIS A 137 7.87 0.01 11.28
C HIS A 137 6.77 1.05 11.34
N VAL A 138 6.34 1.37 12.55
CA VAL A 138 5.32 2.37 12.83
C VAL A 138 5.81 3.77 12.41
N GLN A 139 4.89 4.56 11.85
CA GLN A 139 5.11 5.98 11.56
C GLN A 139 4.98 6.82 12.84
N SER A 140 5.95 6.67 13.74
CA SER A 140 5.93 7.26 15.09
C SER A 140 5.95 8.80 15.11
N GLU A 141 6.31 9.43 13.99
CA GLU A 141 6.19 10.88 13.81
C GLU A 141 4.74 11.36 13.70
N SER A 142 3.84 10.47 13.26
CA SER A 142 2.44 10.81 12.99
C SER A 142 1.45 10.15 13.93
N LEU A 143 1.82 8.99 14.46
CA LEU A 143 0.93 8.12 15.24
C LEU A 143 1.66 7.52 16.44
N LEU A 144 0.98 7.47 17.58
CA LEU A 144 1.29 6.52 18.64
C LEU A 144 0.46 5.25 18.39
N VAL A 145 1.13 4.10 18.30
CA VAL A 145 0.49 2.79 18.14
C VAL A 145 0.76 1.95 19.37
N GLU A 146 -0.29 1.43 19.98
CA GLU A 146 -0.25 0.49 21.10
C GLU A 146 -0.82 -0.85 20.62
N VAL A 147 -0.19 -1.96 21.02
CA VAL A 147 -0.74 -3.30 20.84
C VAL A 147 -1.08 -3.82 22.23
N LEU A 148 -2.37 -4.02 22.50
CA LEU A 148 -2.89 -4.29 23.85
C LEU A 148 -3.55 -5.66 23.91
N ASP A 149 -3.34 -6.36 25.02
CA ASP A 149 -4.05 -7.59 25.37
C ASP A 149 -5.51 -7.33 25.77
N ASP A 150 -6.24 -8.39 26.12
CA ASP A 150 -7.65 -8.32 26.56
C ASP A 150 -7.83 -7.56 27.90
N ALA A 151 -6.79 -7.47 28.71
CA ALA A 151 -6.77 -6.71 29.96
C ALA A 151 -6.38 -5.23 29.73
N GLY A 152 -6.08 -4.83 28.47
CA GLY A 152 -5.67 -3.47 28.10
C GLY A 152 -4.22 -3.17 28.49
N GLN A 153 -3.38 -4.20 28.75
CA GLN A 153 -1.97 -4.04 29.01
C GLN A 153 -1.15 -4.16 27.71
N PRO A 154 -0.02 -3.46 27.61
CA PRO A 154 0.85 -3.58 26.44
C PRO A 154 1.34 -5.03 26.24
N CYS A 155 1.24 -5.53 25.03
CA CYS A 155 1.75 -6.85 24.65
C CYS A 155 3.28 -6.89 24.63
N ALA A 156 3.85 -7.99 25.09
CA ALA A 156 5.29 -8.27 24.94
C ALA A 156 5.64 -8.65 23.49
N PRO A 157 6.92 -8.57 23.07
CA PRO A 157 7.37 -9.07 21.78
C PRO A 157 6.97 -10.55 21.56
N GLY A 158 6.43 -10.86 20.39
CA GLY A 158 5.86 -12.15 20.01
C GLY A 158 4.41 -12.37 20.44
N ALA A 159 3.82 -11.45 21.20
CA ALA A 159 2.40 -11.52 21.57
C ALA A 159 1.52 -10.72 20.60
N THR A 160 0.35 -11.28 20.29
CA THR A 160 -0.67 -10.65 19.46
C THR A 160 -1.69 -9.94 20.34
N GLY A 161 -2.06 -8.73 19.96
CA GLY A 161 -3.09 -7.94 20.64
C GLY A 161 -3.85 -7.01 19.70
N ARG A 162 -4.82 -6.28 20.27
CA ARG A 162 -5.61 -5.28 19.56
C ARG A 162 -4.78 -4.05 19.23
N VAL A 163 -4.91 -3.53 18.02
CA VAL A 163 -4.23 -2.31 17.61
C VAL A 163 -5.04 -1.08 18.04
N VAL A 164 -4.40 -0.24 18.82
CA VAL A 164 -4.94 1.02 19.32
C VAL A 164 -4.07 2.17 18.84
N VAL A 165 -4.66 3.21 18.26
CA VAL A 165 -3.91 4.32 17.66
C VAL A 165 -4.29 5.67 18.28
N THR A 166 -3.30 6.54 18.42
CA THR A 166 -3.49 7.95 18.75
C THR A 166 -2.89 8.81 17.63
N SER A 167 -3.70 9.65 17.00
CA SER A 167 -3.24 10.58 15.98
C SER A 167 -2.55 11.78 16.65
N LEU A 168 -1.32 12.09 16.22
CA LEU A 168 -0.52 13.18 16.80
C LEU A 168 -0.75 14.54 16.11
N HIS A 169 -1.28 14.55 14.88
CA HIS A 169 -1.39 15.74 14.05
C HIS A 169 -2.79 16.06 13.54
N ASN A 170 -3.73 15.12 13.62
CA ASN A 170 -5.12 15.35 13.16
C ASN A 170 -5.94 16.02 14.24
N LEU A 171 -5.84 17.34 14.34
CA LEU A 171 -6.58 18.13 15.32
C LEU A 171 -8.05 18.36 14.94
N ALA A 172 -8.43 18.16 13.68
CA ALA A 172 -9.80 18.32 13.21
C ALA A 172 -10.70 17.14 13.65
N THR A 173 -10.10 15.93 13.71
CA THR A 173 -10.76 14.72 14.23
C THR A 173 -9.73 13.99 15.09
N PRO A 174 -9.51 14.44 16.34
CA PRO A 174 -8.48 13.86 17.19
C PRO A 174 -8.92 12.47 17.63
N LEU A 175 -8.18 11.44 17.20
CA LEU A 175 -8.36 10.07 17.65
C LEU A 175 -7.37 9.81 18.78
N LEU A 176 -7.88 9.57 19.98
CA LEU A 176 -7.11 9.27 21.18
C LEU A 176 -7.41 7.84 21.61
N ARG A 177 -6.39 6.98 21.61
CA ARG A 177 -6.51 5.55 21.95
C ARG A 177 -7.69 4.88 21.25
N TYR A 178 -7.81 5.13 19.94
CA TYR A 178 -8.86 4.59 19.10
C TYR A 178 -8.53 3.17 18.68
N GLU A 179 -9.40 2.22 18.99
CA GLU A 179 -9.29 0.84 18.56
C GLU A 179 -9.78 0.72 17.11
N ILE A 180 -8.87 0.39 16.19
CA ILE A 180 -9.17 0.36 14.75
C ILE A 180 -9.80 -0.96 14.29
N GLY A 181 -9.91 -1.96 15.17
CA GLY A 181 -10.46 -3.28 14.88
C GLY A 181 -9.47 -4.30 14.33
N ASP A 182 -8.20 -3.91 14.19
CA ASP A 182 -7.14 -4.80 13.72
C ASP A 182 -6.39 -5.45 14.89
N TYR A 183 -5.69 -6.55 14.59
CA TYR A 183 -4.78 -7.23 15.50
C TYR A 183 -3.36 -7.22 14.91
N ALA A 184 -2.36 -7.08 15.77
CA ALA A 184 -0.96 -7.15 15.38
C ALA A 184 -0.15 -7.93 16.40
N GLU A 185 0.90 -8.58 15.92
CA GLU A 185 1.96 -9.14 16.77
C GLU A 185 3.03 -8.08 17.00
N VAL A 186 3.46 -7.93 18.25
CA VAL A 186 4.58 -7.05 18.59
C VAL A 186 5.87 -7.68 18.12
N GLY A 187 6.56 -7.03 17.20
CA GLY A 187 7.87 -7.48 16.69
C GLY A 187 8.99 -7.32 17.72
N ALA A 188 10.06 -8.07 17.52
CA ALA A 188 11.34 -7.79 18.20
C ALA A 188 11.94 -6.48 17.66
N PRO A 189 12.83 -5.82 18.45
CA PRO A 189 13.57 -4.65 17.96
C PRO A 189 14.27 -4.95 16.64
N CYS A 190 14.11 -4.03 15.65
CA CYS A 190 14.73 -4.21 14.36
C CYS A 190 16.19 -3.73 14.37
N ALA A 191 17.09 -4.46 13.69
CA ALA A 191 18.50 -4.10 13.61
C ALA A 191 18.79 -2.79 12.84
N CYS A 192 17.81 -2.29 12.08
CA CYS A 192 17.96 -1.02 11.36
C CYS A 192 17.82 0.23 12.25
N GLY A 193 17.50 0.09 13.55
CA GLY A 193 17.34 1.15 14.54
C GLY A 193 15.90 1.50 14.87
#